data_5e1861aac6ef2b6584bd19495db6ef7a
#
_entry.id   5e1861aac6ef2b6584bd19495db6ef7a
#
_cell.length_a   1.000
_cell.length_b   1.000
_cell.length_c   1.000
_cell.angle_alpha   90.00
_cell.angle_beta   90.00
_cell.angle_gamma   90.00
#
_symmetry.space_group_name_H-M   'P 1'
#
loop_
_entity.id
_entity.type
_entity.pdbx_description
1 polymer ?
#
loop_
_entity_poly.entity_id
_entity_poly.type
_entity_poly.pdbx_seq_one_letter_code
_entity_poly.pdbx_strand_id
1 'polypeptide(L)'
;QESVKNKLLEWLGGDLQDWNISRDKPYFGFKIPQHDDKYFYVWVDAPIGYIAATKHYCDENKIDYLNLWGKDSNYEIHHFIGKDIIYFHGLFWPAMLNASKYTLPSSIHAHGFLSLNGEKMSKSKDTLISADKFAEVYEPDLLRFYFASKLNAKIDDIDLDLKDFVKKINSSLVGKLFNIAKF
;
A
#
# COMPACT_ATOMS: atom_id res chain seq x y z
N GLN A 1 -3.57 -5.63 -12.21
CA GLN A 1 -5.00 -5.89 -11.91
C GLN A 1 -5.90 -5.16 -12.92
N GLU A 2 -6.86 -5.86 -13.51
CA GLU A 2 -7.75 -5.29 -14.53
C GLU A 2 -8.62 -4.17 -13.96
N SER A 3 -9.11 -4.31 -12.73
CA SER A 3 -9.90 -3.28 -12.05
C SER A 3 -9.11 -1.97 -11.85
N VAL A 4 -7.83 -2.05 -11.53
CA VAL A 4 -6.95 -0.86 -11.42
C VAL A 4 -6.77 -0.22 -12.79
N LYS A 5 -6.47 -1.01 -13.81
CA LYS A 5 -6.31 -0.53 -15.19
C LYS A 5 -7.56 0.19 -15.68
N ASN A 6 -8.74 -0.42 -15.50
CA ASN A 6 -10.01 0.17 -15.93
C ASN A 6 -10.27 1.51 -15.21
N LYS A 7 -9.96 1.59 -13.92
CA LYS A 7 -10.09 2.84 -13.16
C LYS A 7 -9.14 3.93 -13.66
N LEU A 8 -7.91 3.59 -13.98
CA LEU A 8 -6.95 4.53 -14.56
C LEU A 8 -7.37 4.99 -15.95
N LEU A 9 -7.90 4.09 -16.79
CA LEU A 9 -8.41 4.43 -18.11
C LEU A 9 -9.65 5.34 -18.06
N GLU A 10 -10.53 5.15 -17.07
CA GLU A 10 -11.67 6.04 -16.81
C GLU A 10 -11.19 7.48 -16.54
N TRP A 11 -10.18 7.64 -15.68
CA TRP A 11 -9.63 8.97 -15.39
C TRP A 11 -8.90 9.60 -16.59
N LEU A 12 -8.12 8.81 -17.33
CA LEU A 12 -7.40 9.28 -18.50
C LEU A 12 -8.32 9.58 -19.69
N GLY A 13 -9.48 8.93 -19.77
CA GLY A 13 -10.49 9.17 -20.82
C GLY A 13 -11.39 10.38 -20.56
N GLY A 14 -11.35 10.93 -19.34
CA GLY A 14 -12.04 12.16 -18.96
C GLY A 14 -11.14 13.40 -19.04
N ASP A 15 -11.72 14.56 -18.73
CA ASP A 15 -10.94 15.79 -18.57
C ASP A 15 -10.20 15.73 -17.22
N LEU A 16 -8.88 15.55 -17.27
CA LEU A 16 -8.04 15.63 -16.08
C LEU A 16 -8.10 17.05 -15.51
N GLN A 17 -8.45 17.14 -14.24
CA GLN A 17 -8.50 18.42 -13.52
C GLN A 17 -7.13 18.75 -12.92
N ASP A 18 -6.87 20.03 -12.73
CA ASP A 18 -5.68 20.49 -12.02
C ASP A 18 -5.64 19.90 -10.60
N TRP A 19 -4.48 19.40 -10.23
CA TRP A 19 -4.27 18.89 -8.88
C TRP A 19 -3.68 19.99 -7.98
N ASN A 20 -4.42 20.39 -6.95
CA ASN A 20 -3.90 21.32 -5.95
C ASN A 20 -2.88 20.61 -5.04
N ILE A 21 -1.61 20.88 -5.30
CA ILE A 21 -0.46 20.30 -4.57
C ILE A 21 -0.02 21.13 -3.37
N SER A 22 -0.68 22.25 -3.07
CA SER A 22 -0.33 23.13 -1.95
C SER A 22 -1.35 23.07 -0.82
N ARG A 23 -0.87 23.32 0.39
CA ARG A 23 -1.70 23.46 1.61
C ARG A 23 -1.27 24.70 2.38
N ASP A 24 -2.25 25.40 2.95
CA ASP A 24 -2.03 26.58 3.81
C ASP A 24 -1.72 26.16 5.25
N LYS A 25 -1.10 27.05 6.02
CA LYS A 25 -0.97 26.90 7.47
C LYS A 25 -2.35 26.84 8.17
N PRO A 26 -2.46 26.04 9.27
CA PRO A 26 -1.45 25.17 9.86
C PRO A 26 -1.43 23.81 9.13
N TYR A 27 -0.29 23.42 8.60
CA TYR A 27 -0.11 22.12 7.93
C TYR A 27 1.27 21.52 8.27
N PHE A 28 1.31 20.21 8.53
CA PHE A 28 2.56 19.49 8.74
C PHE A 28 3.04 18.91 7.40
N GLY A 29 4.20 19.39 6.92
CA GLY A 29 4.76 18.96 5.64
C GLY A 29 5.98 19.78 5.25
N PHE A 30 6.51 19.54 4.06
CA PHE A 30 7.63 20.30 3.51
C PHE A 30 7.11 21.63 2.93
N LYS A 31 7.82 22.70 3.23
CA LYS A 31 7.50 24.02 2.65
C LYS A 31 7.77 24.03 1.16
N ILE A 32 6.90 24.71 0.43
CA ILE A 32 7.13 24.99 -1.00
C ILE A 32 8.20 26.09 -1.10
N PRO A 33 9.30 25.87 -1.85
CA PRO A 33 10.31 26.90 -2.06
C PRO A 33 9.69 28.21 -2.53
N GLN A 34 10.18 29.34 -1.98
CA GLN A 34 9.70 30.70 -2.28
C GLN A 34 8.28 31.03 -1.79
N HIS A 35 7.65 30.16 -1.01
CA HIS A 35 6.32 30.36 -0.42
C HIS A 35 6.31 29.98 1.06
N ASP A 36 6.54 30.96 1.94
CA ASP A 36 6.73 30.71 3.39
C ASP A 36 5.51 30.20 4.14
N ASP A 37 4.33 30.36 3.60
CA ASP A 37 3.04 29.98 4.18
C ASP A 37 2.39 28.77 3.46
N LYS A 38 3.06 28.22 2.44
CA LYS A 38 2.59 27.08 1.67
C LYS A 38 3.44 25.84 1.91
N TYR A 39 2.77 24.70 1.95
CA TYR A 39 3.35 23.38 2.14
C TYR A 39 2.94 22.45 1.01
N PHE A 40 3.80 21.50 0.67
CA PHE A 40 3.41 20.43 -0.24
C PHE A 40 2.32 19.56 0.38
N TYR A 41 1.35 19.19 -0.42
CA TYR A 41 0.38 18.17 -0.04
C TYR A 41 1.08 16.82 0.11
N VAL A 42 0.75 16.07 1.14
CA VAL A 42 1.45 14.83 1.52
C VAL A 42 1.64 13.83 0.39
N TRP A 43 0.73 13.73 -0.56
CA TRP A 43 0.87 12.81 -1.68
C TRP A 43 1.82 13.29 -2.80
N VAL A 44 2.38 14.47 -2.70
CA VAL A 44 3.49 14.93 -3.55
C VAL A 44 4.82 14.37 -3.05
N ASP A 45 5.03 14.35 -1.75
CA ASP A 45 6.31 14.00 -1.13
C ASP A 45 6.33 12.58 -0.53
N ALA A 46 5.19 12.05 -0.04
CA ALA A 46 5.13 10.74 0.57
C ALA A 46 5.68 9.58 -0.30
N PRO A 47 5.40 9.52 -1.62
CA PRO A 47 5.95 8.46 -2.47
C PRO A 47 7.48 8.52 -2.60
N ILE A 48 8.12 9.67 -2.37
CA ILE A 48 9.58 9.80 -2.34
C ILE A 48 10.18 8.94 -1.21
N GLY A 49 9.39 8.66 -0.17
CA GLY A 49 9.75 7.76 0.92
C GLY A 49 10.14 6.35 0.44
N TYR A 50 9.59 5.86 -0.66
CA TYR A 50 10.00 4.58 -1.25
C TYR A 50 11.45 4.61 -1.73
N ILE A 51 11.84 5.70 -2.42
CA ILE A 51 13.22 5.90 -2.86
C ILE A 51 14.13 6.10 -1.65
N ALA A 52 13.71 6.89 -0.67
CA ALA A 52 14.49 7.17 0.54
C ALA A 52 14.74 5.89 1.35
N ALA A 53 13.73 5.04 1.53
CA ALA A 53 13.87 3.75 2.22
C ALA A 53 14.82 2.81 1.47
N THR A 54 14.69 2.73 0.14
CA THR A 54 15.60 1.94 -0.69
C THR A 54 17.02 2.48 -0.62
N LYS A 55 17.18 3.81 -0.67
CA LYS A 55 18.50 4.42 -0.55
C LYS A 55 19.15 4.10 0.78
N HIS A 56 18.41 4.19 1.89
CA HIS A 56 18.94 3.82 3.21
C HIS A 56 19.43 2.36 3.24
N TYR A 57 18.60 1.43 2.75
CA TYR A 57 19.02 0.02 2.62
C TYR A 57 20.28 -0.13 1.75
N CYS A 58 20.35 0.56 0.63
CA CYS A 58 21.50 0.50 -0.28
C CYS A 58 22.77 1.06 0.35
N ASP A 59 22.66 2.17 1.09
CA ASP A 59 23.79 2.77 1.81
C ASP A 59 24.38 1.79 2.85
N GLU A 60 23.51 1.09 3.61
CA GLU A 60 23.96 0.07 4.57
C GLU A 60 24.62 -1.15 3.90
N ASN A 61 24.18 -1.52 2.70
CA ASN A 61 24.69 -2.67 1.97
C ASN A 61 25.74 -2.31 0.90
N LYS A 62 26.17 -1.05 0.83
CA LYS A 62 27.16 -0.55 -0.15
C LYS A 62 26.73 -0.78 -1.60
N ILE A 63 25.46 -0.62 -1.89
CA ILE A 63 24.86 -0.71 -3.22
C ILE A 63 24.52 0.71 -3.69
N ASP A 64 24.75 1.02 -4.95
CA ASP A 64 24.21 2.25 -5.53
C ASP A 64 22.70 2.12 -5.73
N TYR A 65 21.90 2.94 -5.05
CA TYR A 65 20.44 2.91 -5.16
C TYR A 65 19.94 3.20 -6.58
N LEU A 66 20.75 3.88 -7.41
CA LEU A 66 20.41 4.11 -8.82
C LEU A 66 20.41 2.81 -9.64
N ASN A 67 21.08 1.76 -9.18
CA ASN A 67 20.94 0.44 -9.81
C ASN A 67 19.50 -0.11 -9.71
N LEU A 68 18.75 0.31 -8.67
CA LEU A 68 17.35 -0.12 -8.45
C LEU A 68 16.36 0.89 -9.00
N TRP A 69 16.60 2.19 -8.80
CA TRP A 69 15.66 3.26 -9.15
C TRP A 69 16.05 4.05 -10.39
N GLY A 70 17.28 3.95 -10.88
CA GLY A 70 17.73 4.69 -12.07
C GLY A 70 16.95 4.28 -13.32
N LYS A 71 16.89 5.17 -14.32
CA LYS A 71 16.12 5.00 -15.56
C LYS A 71 16.40 3.69 -16.30
N ASP A 72 17.66 3.24 -16.25
CA ASP A 72 18.12 2.04 -16.94
C ASP A 72 18.19 0.81 -16.03
N SER A 73 17.47 0.84 -14.90
CA SER A 73 17.39 -0.27 -13.97
C SER A 73 16.70 -1.48 -14.59
N ASN A 74 17.26 -2.67 -14.33
CA ASN A 74 16.66 -3.95 -14.69
C ASN A 74 15.74 -4.52 -13.58
N TYR A 75 15.55 -3.78 -12.49
CA TYR A 75 14.69 -4.19 -11.39
C TYR A 75 13.24 -3.80 -11.65
N GLU A 76 12.33 -4.63 -11.19
CA GLU A 76 10.91 -4.37 -11.22
C GLU A 76 10.46 -3.72 -9.91
N ILE A 77 9.59 -2.71 -10.01
CA ILE A 77 8.99 -2.03 -8.87
C ILE A 77 7.51 -2.40 -8.80
N HIS A 78 7.13 -3.08 -7.73
CA HIS A 78 5.76 -3.49 -7.48
C HIS A 78 5.18 -2.71 -6.30
N HIS A 79 4.09 -1.99 -6.51
CA HIS A 79 3.37 -1.29 -5.44
C HIS A 79 2.21 -2.13 -4.93
N PHE A 80 2.15 -2.33 -3.61
CA PHE A 80 1.01 -2.93 -2.92
C PHE A 80 0.34 -1.84 -2.07
N ILE A 81 -0.87 -1.46 -2.44
CA ILE A 81 -1.52 -0.24 -1.93
C ILE A 81 -3.00 -0.44 -1.63
N GLY A 82 -3.57 0.42 -0.78
CA GLY A 82 -5.02 0.54 -0.63
C GLY A 82 -5.68 1.15 -1.88
N LYS A 83 -6.93 0.80 -2.12
CA LYS A 83 -7.69 1.30 -3.29
C LYS A 83 -7.87 2.81 -3.33
N ASP A 84 -7.81 3.48 -2.18
CA ASP A 84 -7.96 4.93 -2.02
C ASP A 84 -6.79 5.74 -2.60
N ILE A 85 -5.64 5.12 -2.79
CA ILE A 85 -4.43 5.78 -3.30
C ILE A 85 -4.02 5.33 -4.71
N ILE A 86 -4.90 4.62 -5.42
CA ILE A 86 -4.65 4.20 -6.81
C ILE A 86 -4.34 5.41 -7.70
N TYR A 87 -5.06 6.53 -7.53
CA TYR A 87 -4.89 7.73 -8.31
C TYR A 87 -3.46 8.29 -8.19
N PHE A 88 -2.95 8.37 -6.97
CA PHE A 88 -1.60 8.89 -6.71
C PHE A 88 -0.51 7.96 -7.27
N HIS A 89 -0.65 6.65 -7.12
CA HIS A 89 0.36 5.67 -7.56
C HIS A 89 0.26 5.32 -9.04
N GLY A 90 -0.92 5.49 -9.65
CA GLY A 90 -1.15 5.15 -11.05
C GLY A 90 -1.01 6.30 -12.03
N LEU A 91 -1.13 7.55 -11.57
CA LEU A 91 -1.01 8.75 -12.42
C LEU A 91 0.11 9.67 -11.98
N PHE A 92 0.03 10.26 -10.77
CA PHE A 92 0.98 11.29 -10.35
C PHE A 92 2.38 10.74 -10.10
N TRP A 93 2.49 9.65 -9.36
CA TRP A 93 3.79 9.07 -9.05
C TRP A 93 4.57 8.63 -10.30
N PRO A 94 4.00 7.90 -11.27
CA PRO A 94 4.66 7.62 -12.53
C PRO A 94 5.04 8.87 -13.31
N ALA A 95 4.21 9.92 -13.33
CA ALA A 95 4.53 11.17 -14.00
C ALA A 95 5.75 11.85 -13.35
N MET A 96 5.81 11.90 -12.01
CA MET A 96 6.95 12.45 -11.27
C MET A 96 8.23 11.65 -11.51
N LEU A 97 8.15 10.31 -11.47
CA LEU A 97 9.30 9.44 -11.74
C LEU A 97 9.82 9.63 -13.16
N ASN A 98 8.93 9.68 -14.16
CA ASN A 98 9.31 9.91 -15.54
C ASN A 98 10.00 11.27 -15.74
N ALA A 99 9.44 12.33 -15.16
CA ALA A 99 10.03 13.68 -15.23
C ALA A 99 11.41 13.74 -14.55
N SER A 100 11.61 12.96 -13.50
CA SER A 100 12.86 12.89 -12.73
C SER A 100 13.83 11.81 -13.22
N LYS A 101 13.52 11.13 -14.32
CA LYS A 101 14.34 10.07 -14.95
C LYS A 101 14.59 8.86 -14.01
N TYR A 102 13.59 8.48 -13.25
CA TYR A 102 13.57 7.26 -12.46
C TYR A 102 12.81 6.14 -13.18
N THR A 103 13.06 4.90 -12.76
CA THR A 103 12.31 3.71 -13.22
C THR A 103 10.84 3.81 -12.81
N LEU A 104 9.96 3.47 -13.74
CA LEU A 104 8.52 3.45 -13.50
C LEU A 104 8.09 2.16 -12.78
N PRO A 105 6.98 2.19 -12.03
CA PRO A 105 6.42 0.98 -11.47
C PRO A 105 6.04 -0.05 -12.53
N SER A 106 6.46 -1.29 -12.33
CA SER A 106 6.13 -2.42 -13.21
C SER A 106 4.70 -2.90 -12.99
N SER A 107 4.21 -2.81 -11.74
CA SER A 107 2.84 -3.15 -11.42
C SER A 107 2.31 -2.45 -10.18
N ILE A 108 0.98 -2.33 -10.12
CA ILE A 108 0.24 -1.83 -8.95
C ILE A 108 -0.78 -2.90 -8.56
N HIS A 109 -0.68 -3.36 -7.31
CA HIS A 109 -1.58 -4.30 -6.68
C HIS A 109 -2.38 -3.56 -5.61
N ALA A 110 -3.63 -3.22 -5.93
CA ALA A 110 -4.52 -2.56 -5.00
C ALA A 110 -5.42 -3.58 -4.28
N HIS A 111 -5.66 -3.35 -3.00
CA HIS A 111 -6.61 -4.08 -2.19
C HIS A 111 -7.69 -3.15 -1.63
N GLY A 112 -8.84 -3.73 -1.24
CA GLY A 112 -9.91 -3.01 -0.58
C GLY A 112 -9.56 -2.61 0.86
N PHE A 113 -10.51 -1.95 1.52
CA PHE A 113 -10.37 -1.61 2.93
C PHE A 113 -10.50 -2.83 3.82
N LEU A 114 -9.92 -2.74 5.01
CA LEU A 114 -10.07 -3.72 6.07
C LEU A 114 -11.12 -3.24 7.07
N SER A 115 -12.13 -4.06 7.30
CA SER A 115 -13.11 -3.91 8.38
C SER A 115 -12.89 -4.96 9.47
N LEU A 116 -13.49 -4.75 10.62
CA LEU A 116 -13.49 -5.69 11.75
C LEU A 116 -14.93 -6.03 12.11
N ASN A 117 -15.33 -7.29 11.96
CA ASN A 117 -16.69 -7.76 12.23
C ASN A 117 -17.78 -6.90 11.53
N GLY A 118 -17.51 -6.49 10.28
CA GLY A 118 -18.40 -5.67 9.47
C GLY A 118 -18.33 -4.16 9.73
N GLU A 119 -17.52 -3.70 10.68
CA GLU A 119 -17.39 -2.29 11.00
C GLU A 119 -16.02 -1.73 10.56
N LYS A 120 -16.03 -0.46 10.12
CA LYS A 120 -14.78 0.24 9.79
C LYS A 120 -13.93 0.40 11.04
N MET A 121 -12.68 -0.03 10.99
CA MET A 121 -11.71 0.17 12.07
C MET A 121 -11.52 1.67 12.35
N SER A 122 -11.61 2.06 13.62
CA SER A 122 -11.45 3.45 14.06
C SER A 122 -10.72 3.51 15.40
N LYS A 123 -9.68 4.34 15.47
CA LYS A 123 -8.96 4.60 16.73
C LYS A 123 -9.87 5.28 17.77
N SER A 124 -10.73 6.20 17.32
CA SER A 124 -11.61 6.96 18.22
C SER A 124 -12.78 6.14 18.78
N LYS A 125 -13.12 5.01 18.14
CA LYS A 125 -14.20 4.10 18.58
C LYS A 125 -13.68 2.84 19.26
N ASP A 126 -12.37 2.75 19.50
CA ASP A 126 -11.69 1.57 20.07
C ASP A 126 -11.97 0.24 19.33
N THR A 127 -12.28 0.35 18.03
CA THR A 127 -12.52 -0.81 17.15
C THR A 127 -11.25 -1.21 16.37
N LEU A 128 -10.10 -0.59 16.68
CA LEU A 128 -8.84 -0.89 16.02
C LEU A 128 -8.09 -2.00 16.76
N ILE A 129 -7.87 -3.12 16.09
CA ILE A 129 -6.89 -4.11 16.51
C ILE A 129 -5.58 -3.82 15.76
N SER A 130 -4.56 -3.35 16.47
CA SER A 130 -3.23 -3.18 15.87
C SER A 130 -2.57 -4.52 15.62
N ALA A 131 -1.70 -4.59 14.60
CA ALA A 131 -0.95 -5.82 14.31
C ALA A 131 -0.09 -6.28 15.49
N ASP A 132 0.50 -5.34 16.25
CA ASP A 132 1.29 -5.64 17.44
C ASP A 132 0.45 -6.33 18.52
N LYS A 133 -0.72 -5.77 18.86
CA LYS A 133 -1.64 -6.40 19.84
C LYS A 133 -2.12 -7.77 19.38
N PHE A 134 -2.32 -7.95 18.07
CA PHE A 134 -2.67 -9.26 17.54
C PHE A 134 -1.52 -10.27 17.72
N ALA A 135 -0.29 -9.85 17.45
CA ALA A 135 0.91 -10.66 17.56
C ALA A 135 1.28 -11.04 19.02
N GLU A 136 0.80 -10.28 20.02
CA GLU A 136 0.95 -10.64 21.43
C GLU A 136 0.11 -11.87 21.83
N VAL A 137 -0.98 -12.14 21.11
CA VAL A 137 -1.96 -13.19 21.45
C VAL A 137 -1.89 -14.37 20.50
N TYR A 138 -1.62 -14.11 19.21
CA TYR A 138 -1.62 -15.12 18.16
C TYR A 138 -0.35 -15.05 17.33
N GLU A 139 0.06 -16.21 16.81
CA GLU A 139 1.13 -16.28 15.82
C GLU A 139 0.78 -15.45 14.57
N PRO A 140 1.65 -14.49 14.14
CA PRO A 140 1.38 -13.60 13.00
C PRO A 140 1.06 -14.33 11.70
N ASP A 141 1.61 -15.53 11.50
CA ASP A 141 1.39 -16.33 10.29
C ASP A 141 -0.05 -16.84 10.16
N LEU A 142 -0.78 -16.96 11.27
CA LEU A 142 -2.21 -17.29 11.24
C LEU A 142 -3.01 -16.16 10.58
N LEU A 143 -2.67 -14.90 10.91
CA LEU A 143 -3.31 -13.74 10.32
C LEU A 143 -2.95 -13.59 8.84
N ARG A 144 -1.67 -13.79 8.49
CA ARG A 144 -1.21 -13.80 7.09
C ARG A 144 -1.93 -14.85 6.27
N PHE A 145 -2.06 -16.06 6.80
CA PHE A 145 -2.81 -17.13 6.15
C PHE A 145 -4.28 -16.78 5.95
N TYR A 146 -4.92 -16.19 6.96
CA TYR A 146 -6.32 -15.77 6.85
C TYR A 146 -6.50 -14.74 5.74
N PHE A 147 -5.69 -13.67 5.72
CA PHE A 147 -5.75 -12.67 4.66
C PHE A 147 -5.43 -13.26 3.29
N ALA A 148 -4.39 -14.09 3.17
CA ALA A 148 -4.08 -14.76 1.92
C ALA A 148 -5.25 -15.61 1.40
N SER A 149 -6.04 -16.19 2.30
CA SER A 149 -7.24 -16.96 1.92
C SER A 149 -8.42 -16.10 1.46
N LYS A 150 -8.43 -14.80 1.75
CA LYS A 150 -9.47 -13.83 1.39
C LYS A 150 -9.08 -12.97 0.19
N LEU A 151 -7.79 -12.69 0.03
CA LEU A 151 -7.28 -11.88 -1.07
C LEU A 151 -7.51 -12.57 -2.42
N ASN A 152 -7.87 -11.78 -3.40
CA ASN A 152 -8.06 -12.20 -4.78
C ASN A 152 -7.57 -11.10 -5.74
N ALA A 153 -7.75 -11.27 -7.05
CA ALA A 153 -7.35 -10.29 -8.05
C ALA A 153 -8.25 -9.05 -8.13
N LYS A 154 -9.30 -8.95 -7.32
CA LYS A 154 -10.21 -7.80 -7.24
C LYS A 154 -9.80 -6.86 -6.12
N ILE A 155 -10.43 -5.68 -6.09
CA ILE A 155 -10.24 -4.65 -5.05
C ILE A 155 -11.38 -4.63 -4.03
N ASP A 156 -11.92 -5.81 -3.73
CA ASP A 156 -13.01 -5.96 -2.77
C ASP A 156 -12.51 -5.67 -1.33
N ASP A 157 -13.41 -5.14 -0.50
CA ASP A 157 -13.11 -4.94 0.92
C ASP A 157 -13.00 -6.28 1.65
N ILE A 158 -12.14 -6.36 2.63
CA ILE A 158 -11.88 -7.56 3.42
C ILE A 158 -12.39 -7.33 4.83
N ASP A 159 -13.20 -8.25 5.32
CA ASP A 159 -13.62 -8.24 6.72
C ASP A 159 -12.81 -9.24 7.55
N LEU A 160 -12.21 -8.77 8.63
CA LEU A 160 -11.65 -9.59 9.68
C LEU A 160 -12.75 -9.97 10.66
N ASP A 161 -13.54 -10.99 10.31
CA ASP A 161 -14.46 -11.62 11.24
C ASP A 161 -13.69 -12.61 12.13
N LEU A 162 -13.61 -12.34 13.43
CA LEU A 162 -12.85 -13.15 14.37
C LEU A 162 -13.41 -14.58 14.51
N LYS A 163 -14.71 -14.79 14.33
CA LYS A 163 -15.31 -16.13 14.34
C LYS A 163 -14.94 -16.91 13.08
N ASP A 164 -15.00 -16.26 11.92
CA ASP A 164 -14.56 -16.85 10.65
C ASP A 164 -13.05 -17.11 10.66
N PHE A 165 -12.25 -16.22 11.25
CA PHE A 165 -10.82 -16.41 11.44
C PHE A 165 -10.53 -17.72 12.18
N VAL A 166 -11.09 -17.91 13.38
CA VAL A 166 -10.90 -19.13 14.17
C VAL A 166 -11.37 -20.38 13.41
N LYS A 167 -12.55 -20.31 12.77
CA LYS A 167 -13.07 -21.40 11.97
C LYS A 167 -12.15 -21.76 10.81
N LYS A 168 -11.62 -20.76 10.09
CA LYS A 168 -10.73 -20.95 8.93
C LYS A 168 -9.41 -21.58 9.34
N ILE A 169 -8.80 -21.10 10.41
CA ILE A 169 -7.56 -21.67 10.96
C ILE A 169 -7.76 -23.13 11.34
N ASN A 170 -8.78 -23.43 12.14
CA ASN A 170 -9.03 -24.79 12.63
C ASN A 170 -9.36 -25.76 11.48
N SER A 171 -10.18 -25.35 10.50
CA SER A 171 -10.58 -26.21 9.41
C SER A 171 -9.49 -26.44 8.37
N SER A 172 -8.68 -25.41 8.06
CA SER A 172 -7.72 -25.47 6.96
C SER A 172 -6.32 -25.82 7.42
N LEU A 173 -5.78 -25.16 8.45
CA LEU A 173 -4.44 -25.47 8.95
C LEU A 173 -4.47 -26.71 9.83
N VAL A 174 -5.25 -26.70 10.91
CA VAL A 174 -5.27 -27.82 11.86
C VAL A 174 -5.91 -29.04 11.24
N GLY A 175 -7.11 -28.89 10.67
CA GLY A 175 -7.90 -30.02 10.17
C GLY A 175 -7.42 -30.63 8.85
N LYS A 176 -6.62 -29.89 8.06
CA LYS A 176 -6.11 -30.41 6.77
C LYS A 176 -4.58 -30.47 6.74
N LEU A 177 -3.89 -29.34 6.86
CA LEU A 177 -2.46 -29.27 6.67
C LEU A 177 -1.70 -30.11 7.70
N PHE A 178 -2.00 -29.92 8.99
CA PHE A 178 -1.35 -30.69 10.06
C PHE A 178 -1.72 -32.19 10.04
N ASN A 179 -2.92 -32.54 9.58
CA ASN A 179 -3.28 -33.95 9.41
C ASN A 179 -2.51 -34.62 8.27
N ILE A 180 -2.22 -33.89 7.20
CA ILE A 180 -1.35 -34.41 6.11
C ILE A 180 0.08 -34.61 6.60
N ALA A 181 0.59 -33.69 7.44
CA ALA A 181 1.96 -33.79 7.98
C ALA A 181 2.15 -34.89 9.03
N LYS A 182 1.07 -35.56 9.49
CA LYS A 182 1.14 -36.70 10.39
C LYS A 182 1.42 -38.04 9.70
N PHE A 183 1.38 -38.09 8.39
CA PHE A 183 1.73 -39.26 7.58
C PHE A 183 3.11 -39.07 6.94
#